data_2e9c20847a31702c4bb3c0aafe4d4beb
#
_entry.id   2e9c20847a31702c4bb3c0aafe4d4beb
#
_cell.length_a   1.000
_cell.length_b   1.000
_cell.length_c   1.000
_cell.angle_alpha   90.00
_cell.angle_beta   90.00
_cell.angle_gamma   90.00
#
_symmetry.space_group_name_H-M   'P 1'
#
loop_
_entity.id
_entity.type
_entity.pdbx_description
1 polymer ?
#
loop_
_entity_poly.entity_id
_entity_poly.type
_entity_poly.pdbx_seq_one_letter_code
_entity_poly.pdbx_strand_id
1 'polypeptide(L)'
;PPATPLRRRPRYRPLRLALGGLAAAAAASLVLGLGWLVTQGGSAADSAVPGAASDAKEDTGSAAFGPRYLACARLVAEGRVTALEEVPGTGGVQRVTLAASRYYKGDGPVTFLRDDAAEVPLRQGDQVLVGLSPGLDHPDRTVVGEAEIAPVRTGIVAALPASRTAGCD
;
A
#
# COMPACT_ATOMS: atom_id res chain seq x y z
N PRO A 1 59.82 -14.45 17.91
CA PRO A 1 58.62 -14.60 17.12
C PRO A 1 57.41 -14.40 18.03
N PRO A 2 56.48 -13.49 17.69
CA PRO A 2 55.32 -13.26 18.49
C PRO A 2 54.25 -14.31 18.22
N ALA A 3 53.61 -14.78 19.29
CA ALA A 3 52.57 -15.80 19.28
C ALA A 3 51.23 -15.20 18.79
N THR A 4 50.59 -15.85 17.82
CA THR A 4 49.28 -15.53 17.27
C THR A 4 48.18 -15.95 18.25
N PRO A 5 47.22 -15.11 18.63
CA PRO A 5 46.13 -15.51 19.50
C PRO A 5 45.09 -16.32 18.73
N LEU A 6 44.78 -17.51 19.23
CA LEU A 6 43.76 -18.42 18.75
C LEU A 6 42.36 -17.83 18.95
N ARG A 7 41.68 -17.59 17.84
CA ARG A 7 40.30 -17.15 17.76
C ARG A 7 39.37 -18.26 18.26
N ARG A 8 38.78 -18.09 19.44
CA ARG A 8 37.72 -18.99 19.97
C ARG A 8 36.47 -18.87 19.13
N ARG A 9 36.05 -19.96 18.49
CA ARG A 9 34.75 -20.09 17.82
C ARG A 9 33.62 -20.15 18.86
N PRO A 10 32.54 -19.40 18.72
CA PRO A 10 31.35 -19.57 19.55
C PRO A 10 30.66 -20.90 19.21
N ARG A 11 30.45 -21.72 20.23
CA ARG A 11 29.66 -22.94 20.15
C ARG A 11 28.18 -22.57 20.15
N TYR A 12 27.51 -22.70 19.03
CA TYR A 12 26.05 -22.65 18.95
C TYR A 12 25.49 -23.93 19.59
N ARG A 13 24.79 -23.77 20.70
CA ARG A 13 23.97 -24.83 21.29
C ARG A 13 22.67 -24.93 20.49
N PRO A 14 22.29 -26.11 19.97
CA PRO A 14 20.98 -26.31 19.39
C PRO A 14 19.95 -26.40 20.52
N LEU A 15 19.08 -25.41 20.64
CA LEU A 15 17.87 -25.53 21.44
C LEU A 15 16.87 -26.39 20.67
N ARG A 16 16.86 -27.67 20.99
CA ARG A 16 15.74 -28.57 20.73
C ARG A 16 14.71 -28.31 21.82
N LEU A 17 13.47 -27.95 21.44
CA LEU A 17 12.27 -28.10 22.27
C LEU A 17 11.10 -27.59 21.47
N ALA A 18 10.30 -28.41 21.28
CA ALA A 18 9.15 -29.04 21.91
C ALA A 18 7.93 -28.64 21.10
N LEU A 19 7.61 -29.52 20.16
CA LEU A 19 6.28 -29.66 19.58
C LEU A 19 5.36 -30.24 20.68
N GLY A 20 4.35 -29.52 21.07
CA GLY A 20 3.33 -29.98 22.03
C GLY A 20 2.06 -29.20 21.85
N GLY A 21 1.15 -29.72 21.06
CA GLY A 21 -0.28 -29.79 21.27
C GLY A 21 -1.06 -28.50 21.51
N LEU A 22 -1.85 -28.09 20.50
CA LEU A 22 -3.21 -27.60 20.70
C LEU A 22 -3.90 -27.53 19.32
N ALA A 23 -4.30 -28.68 18.84
CA ALA A 23 -5.34 -28.81 17.85
C ALA A 23 -6.65 -29.07 18.60
N ALA A 24 -7.64 -28.23 18.39
CA ALA A 24 -9.08 -28.39 18.59
C ALA A 24 -9.70 -27.22 19.33
N ALA A 25 -10.28 -26.26 18.60
CA ALA A 25 -11.50 -25.52 18.92
C ALA A 25 -11.66 -24.30 18.00
N ALA A 26 -12.05 -24.49 16.74
CA ALA A 26 -12.47 -23.41 15.87
C ALA A 26 -13.46 -23.90 14.78
N ALA A 27 -14.53 -24.57 15.19
CA ALA A 27 -15.56 -24.98 14.26
C ALA A 27 -17.01 -24.66 14.75
N ALA A 28 -17.19 -23.63 15.58
CA ALA A 28 -18.52 -23.30 16.10
C ALA A 28 -18.98 -21.84 15.96
N SER A 29 -18.30 -21.00 15.16
CA SER A 29 -18.62 -19.56 15.09
C SER A 29 -19.24 -19.10 13.77
N LEU A 30 -19.47 -19.96 12.80
CA LEU A 30 -19.97 -19.55 11.47
C LEU A 30 -21.49 -19.70 11.27
N VAL A 31 -22.25 -20.17 12.27
CA VAL A 31 -23.69 -20.43 12.08
C VAL A 31 -24.59 -19.36 12.73
N LEU A 32 -24.08 -18.46 13.55
CA LEU A 32 -24.86 -17.43 14.21
C LEU A 32 -24.88 -16.05 13.55
N GLY A 33 -24.13 -15.83 12.47
CA GLY A 33 -24.03 -14.54 11.77
C GLY A 33 -25.06 -14.32 10.66
N LEU A 34 -25.71 -15.37 10.13
CA LEU A 34 -26.59 -15.26 8.98
C LEU A 34 -28.11 -15.12 9.33
N GLY A 35 -28.46 -15.21 10.61
CA GLY A 35 -29.87 -15.17 11.05
C GLY A 35 -30.41 -13.76 11.33
N TRP A 36 -29.61 -12.73 11.35
CA TRP A 36 -30.03 -11.38 11.82
C TRP A 36 -30.46 -10.43 10.69
N LEU A 37 -30.29 -10.81 9.43
CA LEU A 37 -30.58 -9.95 8.27
C LEU A 37 -31.97 -10.15 7.67
N VAL A 38 -32.78 -11.09 8.19
CA VAL A 38 -34.10 -11.42 7.59
C VAL A 38 -35.29 -10.82 8.34
N THR A 39 -35.11 -10.19 9.51
CA THR A 39 -36.23 -9.72 10.33
C THR A 39 -36.50 -8.22 10.38
N GLN A 40 -35.92 -7.45 9.46
CA GLN A 40 -36.30 -6.03 9.31
C GLN A 40 -36.86 -5.71 7.91
N GLY A 41 -37.84 -6.53 7.48
CA GLY A 41 -38.65 -6.28 6.31
C GLY A 41 -40.06 -5.82 6.70
N GLY A 42 -40.26 -4.55 6.91
CA GLY A 42 -41.55 -3.90 7.11
C GLY A 42 -41.85 -2.89 6.00
N SER A 43 -42.73 -3.28 5.12
CA SER A 43 -43.60 -2.55 4.21
C SER A 43 -43.54 -1.02 4.13
N ALA A 44 -43.30 -0.48 2.91
CA ALA A 44 -44.18 0.53 2.31
C ALA A 44 -43.83 0.74 0.84
N ALA A 45 -44.82 0.91 0.04
CA ALA A 45 -44.91 0.86 -1.40
C ALA A 45 -44.25 2.04 -2.15
N ASP A 46 -43.92 1.74 -3.41
CA ASP A 46 -44.07 2.59 -4.59
C ASP A 46 -43.07 3.71 -4.82
N SER A 47 -42.18 3.47 -5.76
CA SER A 47 -41.90 4.25 -6.98
C SER A 47 -40.66 3.71 -7.68
N ALA A 48 -40.87 3.15 -8.83
CA ALA A 48 -39.81 2.64 -9.71
C ALA A 48 -38.97 3.79 -10.28
N VAL A 49 -37.66 3.74 -10.05
CA VAL A 49 -36.64 4.34 -10.91
C VAL A 49 -35.56 3.28 -11.15
N PRO A 50 -35.33 2.85 -12.41
CA PRO A 50 -34.24 1.92 -12.70
C PRO A 50 -32.94 2.70 -12.76
N GLY A 51 -32.33 2.92 -11.61
CA GLY A 51 -30.95 3.38 -11.50
C GLY A 51 -30.12 2.18 -11.08
N ALA A 52 -29.31 1.65 -11.98
CA ALA A 52 -28.34 0.61 -11.70
C ALA A 52 -27.35 1.10 -10.63
N ALA A 53 -27.65 0.81 -9.37
CA ALA A 53 -26.66 0.85 -8.31
C ALA A 53 -25.81 -0.41 -8.47
N SER A 54 -24.72 -0.28 -9.19
CA SER A 54 -23.61 -1.22 -9.08
C SER A 54 -23.07 -1.06 -7.66
N ASP A 55 -23.41 -1.98 -6.76
CA ASP A 55 -22.68 -2.22 -5.52
C ASP A 55 -21.28 -2.72 -5.87
N ALA A 56 -20.46 -1.84 -6.40
CA ALA A 56 -19.03 -2.00 -6.42
C ALA A 56 -18.60 -1.84 -4.95
N LYS A 57 -18.32 -2.96 -4.30
CA LYS A 57 -17.52 -3.01 -3.09
C LYS A 57 -16.25 -2.22 -3.40
N GLU A 58 -16.21 -0.95 -2.98
CA GLU A 58 -15.06 -0.08 -3.18
C GLU A 58 -13.89 -0.71 -2.43
N ASP A 59 -13.02 -1.35 -3.20
CA ASP A 59 -11.69 -1.73 -2.78
C ASP A 59 -10.93 -0.41 -2.58
N THR A 60 -10.82 0.01 -1.34
CA THR A 60 -10.34 1.36 -0.92
C THR A 60 -8.95 1.68 -1.50
N GLY A 61 -8.16 0.67 -1.82
CA GLY A 61 -6.84 0.85 -2.46
C GLY A 61 -6.93 1.15 -3.96
N SER A 62 -7.91 0.56 -4.67
CA SER A 62 -8.08 0.75 -6.12
C SER A 62 -8.72 2.11 -6.44
N ALA A 63 -9.61 2.63 -5.57
CA ALA A 63 -10.23 3.93 -5.72
C ALA A 63 -9.22 5.10 -5.58
N ALA A 64 -8.15 4.91 -4.80
CA ALA A 64 -7.13 5.93 -4.59
C ALA A 64 -6.40 6.34 -5.89
N PHE A 65 -6.24 5.43 -6.85
CA PHE A 65 -5.60 5.67 -8.15
C PHE A 65 -6.58 5.54 -9.31
N GLY A 66 -7.79 6.06 -9.14
CA GLY A 66 -8.84 6.02 -10.17
C GLY A 66 -8.48 6.81 -11.44
N PRO A 67 -9.30 6.69 -12.53
CA PRO A 67 -9.01 7.31 -13.82
C PRO A 67 -8.77 8.81 -13.76
N ARG A 68 -9.56 9.54 -12.95
CA ARG A 68 -9.41 10.99 -12.78
C ARG A 68 -8.08 11.34 -12.09
N TYR A 69 -7.70 10.59 -11.04
CA TYR A 69 -6.42 10.79 -10.39
C TYR A 69 -5.27 10.57 -11.37
N LEU A 70 -5.28 9.45 -12.10
CA LEU A 70 -4.26 9.15 -13.11
C LEU A 70 -4.20 10.19 -14.24
N ALA A 71 -5.34 10.77 -14.62
CA ALA A 71 -5.37 11.85 -15.60
C ALA A 71 -4.63 13.10 -15.10
N CYS A 72 -4.78 13.43 -13.82
CA CYS A 72 -4.36 14.73 -13.25
C CYS A 72 -3.03 14.67 -12.49
N ALA A 73 -2.61 13.52 -11.99
CA ALA A 73 -1.32 13.36 -11.33
C ALA A 73 -0.16 13.76 -12.26
N ARG A 74 0.87 14.41 -11.74
CA ARG A 74 2.09 14.66 -12.51
C ARG A 74 2.99 13.42 -12.61
N LEU A 75 2.96 12.56 -11.57
CA LEU A 75 3.73 11.34 -11.51
C LEU A 75 2.95 10.25 -10.78
N VAL A 76 2.96 9.04 -11.34
CA VAL A 76 2.57 7.81 -10.65
C VAL A 76 3.62 6.75 -10.99
N ALA A 77 4.39 6.34 -9.99
CA ALA A 77 5.51 5.43 -10.19
C ALA A 77 5.61 4.41 -9.06
N GLU A 78 6.12 3.25 -9.42
CA GLU A 78 6.46 2.16 -8.51
C GLU A 78 7.95 1.92 -8.55
N GLY A 79 8.56 1.70 -7.40
CA GLY A 79 10.00 1.48 -7.31
C GLY A 79 10.47 1.09 -5.93
N ARG A 80 11.77 0.94 -5.81
CA ARG A 80 12.45 0.59 -4.57
C ARG A 80 13.12 1.82 -3.97
N VAL A 81 12.98 2.01 -2.65
CA VAL A 81 13.69 3.07 -1.93
C VAL A 81 15.19 2.82 -2.00
N THR A 82 15.93 3.79 -2.54
CA THR A 82 17.40 3.74 -2.64
C THR A 82 18.11 4.67 -1.67
N ALA A 83 17.47 5.78 -1.30
CA ALA A 83 18.01 6.70 -0.30
C ALA A 83 16.88 7.31 0.53
N LEU A 84 17.22 7.57 1.80
CA LEU A 84 16.42 8.32 2.77
C LEU A 84 17.38 9.32 3.41
N GLU A 85 17.15 10.59 3.17
CA GLU A 85 18.00 11.67 3.65
C GLU A 85 17.18 12.64 4.50
N GLU A 86 17.58 12.87 5.73
CA GLU A 86 16.94 13.87 6.58
C GLU A 86 17.18 15.28 6.01
N VAL A 87 16.13 16.09 5.92
CA VAL A 87 16.24 17.47 5.46
C VAL A 87 16.57 18.36 6.65
N PRO A 88 17.76 19.00 6.67
CA PRO A 88 18.19 19.81 7.81
C PRO A 88 17.21 20.94 8.13
N GLY A 89 16.90 21.12 9.41
CA GLY A 89 16.07 22.23 9.89
C GLY A 89 14.56 22.04 9.71
N THR A 90 14.08 20.89 9.27
CA THR A 90 12.64 20.65 9.02
C THR A 90 11.96 19.76 10.06
N GLY A 91 12.70 19.24 11.05
CA GLY A 91 12.10 18.53 12.20
C GLY A 91 11.45 17.19 11.85
N GLY A 92 12.10 16.34 11.04
CA GLY A 92 11.62 15.00 10.73
C GLY A 92 11.17 14.79 9.28
N VAL A 93 11.35 15.82 8.44
CA VAL A 93 11.11 15.63 6.98
C VAL A 93 12.29 14.91 6.35
N GLN A 94 11.97 13.87 5.59
CA GLN A 94 12.93 13.08 4.83
C GLN A 94 12.77 13.30 3.33
N ARG A 95 13.90 13.36 2.63
CA ARG A 95 13.94 13.24 1.17
C ARG A 95 14.12 11.78 0.81
N VAL A 96 13.17 11.25 0.06
CA VAL A 96 13.16 9.86 -0.39
C VAL A 96 13.51 9.82 -1.87
N THR A 97 14.42 8.93 -2.25
CA THR A 97 14.75 8.64 -3.64
C THR A 97 14.37 7.20 -3.98
N LEU A 98 13.67 7.01 -5.10
CA LEU A 98 13.30 5.68 -5.60
C LEU A 98 14.09 5.34 -6.87
N ALA A 99 14.56 4.10 -6.95
CA ALA A 99 14.83 3.46 -8.23
C ALA A 99 13.51 2.97 -8.82
N ALA A 100 12.91 3.77 -9.69
CA ALA A 100 11.63 3.43 -10.29
C ALA A 100 11.78 2.20 -11.19
N SER A 101 10.93 1.21 -10.98
CA SER A 101 10.82 0.01 -11.78
C SER A 101 9.68 0.10 -12.80
N ARG A 102 8.70 0.96 -12.54
CA ARG A 102 7.54 1.16 -13.41
C ARG A 102 6.98 2.58 -13.26
N TYR A 103 6.62 3.16 -14.40
CA TYR A 103 5.86 4.41 -14.47
C TYR A 103 4.49 4.13 -15.05
N TYR A 104 3.46 4.63 -14.40
CA TYR A 104 2.09 4.64 -14.90
C TYR A 104 1.75 6.02 -15.47
N LYS A 105 2.40 7.06 -14.95
CA LYS A 105 2.34 8.43 -15.44
C LYS A 105 3.62 9.18 -15.13
N GLY A 106 4.02 10.09 -16.03
CA GLY A 106 5.26 10.82 -15.91
C GLY A 106 6.49 9.94 -16.18
N ASP A 107 7.65 10.50 -15.98
CA ASP A 107 8.97 9.87 -16.18
C ASP A 107 10.04 10.59 -15.35
N GLY A 108 11.30 10.15 -15.47
CA GLY A 108 12.45 10.78 -14.84
C GLY A 108 12.74 10.34 -13.41
N PRO A 109 13.63 11.04 -12.69
CA PRO A 109 14.01 10.72 -11.33
C PRO A 109 12.82 10.86 -10.38
N VAL A 110 12.62 9.86 -9.52
CA VAL A 110 11.56 9.90 -8.51
C VAL A 110 12.17 10.27 -7.16
N THR A 111 12.00 11.53 -6.79
CA THR A 111 12.41 12.05 -5.49
C THR A 111 11.26 12.88 -4.92
N PHE A 112 10.97 12.68 -3.63
CA PHE A 112 9.90 13.39 -2.93
C PHE A 112 10.23 13.62 -1.46
N LEU A 113 9.51 14.52 -0.81
CA LEU A 113 9.59 14.77 0.61
C LEU A 113 8.47 14.00 1.34
N ARG A 114 8.74 13.62 2.58
CA ARG A 114 7.74 13.02 3.47
C ARG A 114 8.03 13.39 4.91
N ASP A 115 7.00 13.39 5.73
CA ASP A 115 7.13 13.52 7.18
C ASP A 115 7.24 12.10 7.79
N ASP A 116 8.38 11.79 8.41
CA ASP A 116 8.65 10.48 9.00
C ASP A 116 7.75 10.18 10.21
N ALA A 117 7.28 11.21 10.90
CA ALA A 117 6.41 11.07 12.07
C ALA A 117 4.93 10.83 11.72
N ALA A 118 4.49 11.29 10.54
CA ALA A 118 3.08 11.27 10.14
C ALA A 118 2.71 10.05 9.27
N GLU A 119 3.68 9.33 8.73
CA GLU A 119 3.47 8.25 7.76
C GLU A 119 4.09 6.93 8.24
N VAL A 120 3.72 5.84 7.56
CA VAL A 120 4.34 4.52 7.79
C VAL A 120 5.84 4.62 7.53
N PRO A 121 6.71 4.26 8.50
CA PRO A 121 8.16 4.38 8.34
C PRO A 121 8.66 3.62 7.10
N LEU A 122 9.45 4.30 6.27
CA LEU A 122 10.12 3.68 5.12
C LEU A 122 11.54 3.28 5.48
N ARG A 123 12.02 2.24 4.81
CA ARG A 123 13.40 1.77 4.89
C ARG A 123 14.00 1.66 3.50
N GLN A 124 15.31 1.80 3.43
CA GLN A 124 16.01 1.49 2.17
C GLN A 124 15.75 0.04 1.77
N GLY A 125 15.38 -0.15 0.51
CA GLY A 125 15.00 -1.45 -0.03
C GLY A 125 13.50 -1.70 -0.07
N ASP A 126 12.67 -0.90 0.60
CA ASP A 126 11.22 -1.05 0.56
C ASP A 126 10.67 -0.81 -0.86
N GLN A 127 9.69 -1.62 -1.23
CA GLN A 127 8.92 -1.44 -2.46
C GLN A 127 7.81 -0.44 -2.18
N VAL A 128 7.71 0.60 -3.01
CA VAL A 128 6.76 1.70 -2.83
C VAL A 128 6.11 2.07 -4.15
N LEU A 129 4.81 2.33 -4.11
CA LEU A 129 4.04 2.97 -5.16
C LEU A 129 3.65 4.35 -4.69
N VAL A 130 3.98 5.38 -5.45
CA VAL A 130 3.70 6.77 -5.11
C VAL A 130 2.93 7.47 -6.20
N GLY A 131 2.04 8.37 -5.79
CA GLY A 131 1.38 9.34 -6.64
C GLY A 131 1.69 10.75 -6.18
N LEU A 132 1.99 11.63 -7.12
CA LEU A 132 2.24 13.05 -6.87
C LEU A 132 1.34 13.89 -7.77
N SER A 133 0.55 14.75 -7.16
CA SER A 133 -0.23 15.76 -7.86
C SER A 133 0.64 16.94 -8.31
N PRO A 134 0.22 17.71 -9.33
CA PRO A 134 0.95 18.89 -9.77
C PRO A 134 1.19 19.89 -8.64
N GLY A 135 2.42 20.43 -8.59
CA GLY A 135 2.81 21.44 -7.58
C GLY A 135 3.15 20.89 -6.21
N LEU A 136 3.00 19.59 -5.97
CA LEU A 136 3.39 18.95 -4.71
C LEU A 136 4.78 18.33 -4.81
N ASP A 137 5.57 18.48 -3.77
CA ASP A 137 6.86 17.80 -3.56
C ASP A 137 6.76 16.61 -2.60
N HIS A 138 5.59 16.42 -1.98
CA HIS A 138 5.24 15.26 -1.17
C HIS A 138 4.15 14.44 -1.87
N PRO A 139 4.17 13.10 -1.76
CA PRO A 139 3.15 12.25 -2.37
C PRO A 139 1.81 12.44 -1.64
N ASP A 140 0.76 12.57 -2.41
CA ASP A 140 -0.61 12.55 -1.90
C ASP A 140 -1.21 11.13 -1.92
N ARG A 141 -0.48 10.18 -2.49
CA ARG A 141 -0.79 8.76 -2.45
C ARG A 141 0.49 7.95 -2.26
N THR A 142 0.50 7.07 -1.26
CA THR A 142 1.62 6.17 -0.96
C THR A 142 1.10 4.79 -0.58
N VAL A 143 1.67 3.76 -1.20
CA VAL A 143 1.41 2.35 -0.85
C VAL A 143 2.76 1.67 -0.65
N VAL A 144 2.93 0.96 0.46
CA VAL A 144 4.20 0.35 0.85
C VAL A 144 4.06 -1.16 0.93
N GLY A 145 5.00 -1.86 0.32
CA GLY A 145 5.07 -3.32 0.34
C GLY A 145 4.36 -3.98 -0.85
N GLU A 146 4.98 -5.03 -1.38
CA GLU A 146 4.49 -5.71 -2.59
C GLU A 146 3.07 -6.27 -2.43
N ALA A 147 2.74 -6.80 -1.25
CA ALA A 147 1.41 -7.37 -0.99
C ALA A 147 0.30 -6.32 -1.15
N GLU A 148 0.54 -5.09 -0.69
CA GLU A 148 -0.40 -3.98 -0.79
C GLU A 148 -0.38 -3.34 -2.19
N ILE A 149 0.79 -3.30 -2.83
CA ILE A 149 0.95 -2.73 -4.18
C ILE A 149 0.29 -3.59 -5.26
N ALA A 150 0.35 -4.91 -5.15
CA ALA A 150 -0.12 -5.82 -6.20
C ALA A 150 -1.60 -5.61 -6.59
N PRO A 151 -2.57 -5.53 -5.67
CA PRO A 151 -3.97 -5.25 -6.01
C PRO A 151 -4.15 -3.84 -6.58
N VAL A 152 -3.45 -2.83 -6.03
CA VAL A 152 -3.51 -1.45 -6.51
C VAL A 152 -2.96 -1.34 -7.93
N ARG A 153 -1.85 -2.01 -8.22
CA ARG A 153 -1.27 -2.12 -9.56
C ARG A 153 -2.27 -2.63 -10.59
N THR A 154 -3.02 -3.67 -10.24
CA THR A 154 -4.07 -4.22 -11.11
C THR A 154 -5.15 -3.17 -11.39
N GLY A 155 -5.60 -2.46 -10.37
CA GLY A 155 -6.57 -1.37 -10.49
C GLY A 155 -6.06 -0.22 -11.36
N ILE A 156 -4.80 0.20 -11.19
CA ILE A 156 -4.18 1.24 -12.01
C ILE A 156 -4.18 0.82 -13.49
N VAL A 157 -3.72 -0.38 -13.80
CA VAL A 157 -3.65 -0.88 -15.18
C VAL A 157 -5.04 -0.89 -15.82
N ALA A 158 -6.06 -1.30 -15.09
CA ALA A 158 -7.45 -1.28 -15.54
C ALA A 158 -8.00 0.15 -15.76
N ALA A 159 -7.55 1.12 -14.96
CA ALA A 159 -7.99 2.51 -15.02
C ALA A 159 -7.27 3.36 -16.09
N LEU A 160 -6.08 2.94 -16.56
CA LEU A 160 -5.29 3.69 -17.53
C LEU A 160 -6.04 4.06 -18.83
N PRO A 161 -6.83 3.17 -19.48
CA PRO A 161 -7.56 3.55 -20.69
C PRO A 161 -8.53 4.71 -20.44
N ALA A 162 -9.30 4.63 -19.37
CA ALA A 162 -10.27 5.67 -19.00
C ALA A 162 -9.60 6.99 -18.57
N SER A 163 -8.39 6.94 -18.02
CA SER A 163 -7.66 8.14 -17.61
C SER A 163 -7.25 9.04 -18.79
N ARG A 164 -7.15 8.49 -19.99
CA ARG A 164 -6.77 9.25 -21.20
C ARG A 164 -7.87 10.21 -21.65
N THR A 165 -9.11 9.95 -21.27
CA THR A 165 -10.29 10.76 -21.61
C THR A 165 -10.88 11.51 -20.42
N ALA A 166 -10.36 11.25 -19.22
CA ALA A 166 -10.79 11.95 -18.02
C ALA A 166 -10.21 13.39 -17.99
N GLY A 167 -11.04 14.37 -17.68
CA GLY A 167 -10.62 15.76 -17.45
C GLY A 167 -9.98 15.96 -16.08
N CYS A 168 -9.21 17.04 -15.95
CA CYS A 168 -8.57 17.48 -14.71
C CYS A 168 -9.23 18.72 -14.10
N ASP A 169 -10.45 19.06 -14.52
CA ASP A 169 -11.21 20.22 -14.05
C ASP A 169 -11.81 20.00 -12.65
#